data_28d152bcc181d7dd41f69a6d7d14ecae
#
_entry.id   28d152bcc181d7dd41f69a6d7d14ecae
#
_cell.length_a   1.000
_cell.length_b   1.000
_cell.length_c   1.000
_cell.angle_alpha   90.00
_cell.angle_beta   90.00
_cell.angle_gamma   90.00
#
_symmetry.space_group_name_H-M   'P 1'
#
loop_
_entity.id
_entity.type
_entity.pdbx_description
1 polymer ?
#
loop_
_entity_poly.entity_id
_entity_poly.type
_entity_poly.pdbx_seq_one_letter_code
_entity_poly.pdbx_strand_id
1 'polypeptide(L)'
;MMKTGRPTIIEPQRYPATGDGIALCVIGRRENRYAREFVAHYKELGFDKVFICDNNHDGEESFDEVLQDFIGDGFVEILNYRNLISVQRKSYEDVYRRYGSKYRWIAFFDFDEFLTIVSGSNIHKLMSSYEEYDCVLFNWQNYGDNGLLRDDGRNLSERFTEPLPFDHLAQYPNIPDNYHVKCIVHGGLELVEFDDSPHLPSNSMRCCNSLGDPCRQSPFQKYNFSVAYLKHYATKTVEEWYSNKWQKGTGNNVNRAHFESNYANRFFIYNERTQEKEDIMRECLGMPPKSIPNNRTVVIVNFNTQKLTEAAIRSLENHTLGCRIVVFDNSDKEPFVNTFDNVNIKVIDNTKGQHIDFEKFLAEYPDKYPTPENNYGSAKHCYTVDYCFDLFPDGFVLMDSDVLVKQDITPLFDDSCAWVGKMELHRNRWNYYLPRVLPYICYFNVPLLREHGIRYFNGEKMWALSHRHPDMWYDTGCWFYEACHEKSLPENHVNINDYILHLKHGSWNATEQDEWLEAHRDLWK
;
A
#
# COMPACT_ATOMS: atom_id res chain seq x y z
N MET A 1 48.12 15.49 -15.93
CA MET A 1 47.00 16.33 -16.37
C MET A 1 46.08 15.45 -17.19
N MET A 2 45.07 14.82 -16.60
CA MET A 2 44.01 14.13 -17.35
C MET A 2 43.00 15.20 -17.79
N LYS A 3 42.83 15.38 -19.10
CA LYS A 3 41.76 16.20 -19.65
C LYS A 3 40.44 15.48 -19.37
N THR A 4 39.65 15.97 -18.42
CA THR A 4 38.24 15.61 -18.27
C THR A 4 37.49 16.21 -19.45
N GLY A 5 37.35 15.42 -20.52
CA GLY A 5 36.42 15.75 -21.59
C GLY A 5 35.00 15.77 -21.01
N ARG A 6 34.31 16.91 -21.08
CA ARG A 6 32.86 16.95 -20.87
C ARG A 6 32.25 16.00 -21.91
N PRO A 7 31.31 15.14 -21.51
CA PRO A 7 30.59 14.34 -22.52
C PRO A 7 29.97 15.29 -23.52
N THR A 8 30.20 15.04 -24.80
CA THR A 8 29.57 15.78 -25.88
C THR A 8 28.07 15.46 -25.79
N ILE A 9 27.26 16.43 -25.43
CA ILE A 9 25.81 16.31 -25.45
C ILE A 9 25.42 16.19 -26.92
N ILE A 10 25.04 15.01 -27.37
CA ILE A 10 24.52 14.79 -28.73
C ILE A 10 23.04 15.20 -28.64
N GLU A 11 22.73 16.36 -29.21
CA GLU A 11 21.33 16.76 -29.39
C GLU A 11 20.66 15.80 -30.38
N PRO A 12 19.39 15.38 -30.12
CA PRO A 12 18.69 14.49 -31.04
C PRO A 12 18.51 15.20 -32.40
N GLN A 13 18.76 14.46 -33.46
CA GLN A 13 18.51 14.98 -34.81
C GLN A 13 17.00 15.06 -35.01
N ARG A 14 16.54 16.19 -35.55
CA ARG A 14 15.13 16.43 -35.86
C ARG A 14 14.91 16.34 -37.35
N TYR A 15 13.95 15.55 -37.77
CA TYR A 15 13.44 15.47 -39.13
C TYR A 15 12.06 16.14 -39.19
N PRO A 16 11.66 16.71 -40.35
CA PRO A 16 10.31 17.24 -40.48
C PRO A 16 9.27 16.17 -40.22
N ALA A 17 8.32 16.45 -39.34
CA ALA A 17 7.14 15.62 -39.19
C ALA A 17 6.31 15.65 -40.47
N THR A 18 5.65 14.55 -40.80
CA THR A 18 4.84 14.45 -42.05
C THR A 18 3.44 15.07 -41.89
N GLY A 19 3.04 15.43 -40.68
CA GLY A 19 1.77 16.07 -40.34
C GLY A 19 1.94 17.17 -39.29
N ASP A 20 0.98 18.08 -39.24
CA ASP A 20 0.94 19.21 -38.30
C ASP A 20 0.10 18.93 -37.04
N GLY A 21 -0.47 17.73 -36.93
CA GLY A 21 -1.33 17.34 -35.84
C GLY A 21 -0.61 17.22 -34.49
N ILE A 22 -1.37 17.32 -33.41
CA ILE A 22 -0.90 17.15 -32.05
C ILE A 22 -1.62 15.95 -31.43
N ALA A 23 -0.84 14.95 -31.01
CA ALA A 23 -1.37 13.75 -30.40
C ALA A 23 -1.11 13.70 -28.88
N LEU A 24 -1.90 12.88 -28.20
CA LEU A 24 -1.72 12.56 -26.80
C LEU A 24 -1.51 11.05 -26.65
N CYS A 25 -0.54 10.64 -25.87
CA CYS A 25 -0.33 9.26 -25.42
C CYS A 25 -0.62 9.16 -23.93
N VAL A 26 -1.45 8.22 -23.56
CA VAL A 26 -1.80 7.91 -22.17
C VAL A 26 -1.79 6.40 -21.97
N ILE A 27 -1.36 5.95 -20.80
CA ILE A 27 -1.51 4.56 -20.38
C ILE A 27 -2.49 4.47 -19.22
N GLY A 28 -3.36 3.45 -19.22
CA GLY A 28 -4.38 3.29 -18.19
C GLY A 28 -4.67 1.85 -17.83
N ARG A 29 -5.05 1.66 -16.58
CA ARG A 29 -5.61 0.44 -16.03
C ARG A 29 -6.71 0.81 -15.05
N ARG A 30 -7.92 0.27 -15.22
CA ARG A 30 -9.09 0.59 -14.40
C ARG A 30 -9.39 2.09 -14.39
N GLU A 31 -9.43 2.71 -15.58
CA GLU A 31 -9.69 4.14 -15.76
C GLU A 31 -10.97 4.43 -16.56
N ASN A 32 -11.80 3.42 -16.87
CA ASN A 32 -13.05 3.61 -17.65
C ASN A 32 -13.94 4.70 -17.05
N ARG A 33 -13.98 4.80 -15.72
CA ARG A 33 -14.74 5.82 -14.98
C ARG A 33 -14.38 7.26 -15.41
N TYR A 34 -13.13 7.50 -15.79
CA TYR A 34 -12.61 8.84 -16.12
C TYR A 34 -12.31 9.00 -17.61
N ALA A 35 -12.19 7.89 -18.34
CA ALA A 35 -11.69 7.88 -19.70
C ALA A 35 -12.51 8.78 -20.65
N ARG A 36 -13.83 8.80 -20.49
CA ARG A 36 -14.70 9.61 -21.37
C ARG A 36 -14.53 11.12 -21.14
N GLU A 37 -14.49 11.56 -19.88
CA GLU A 37 -14.20 12.95 -19.53
C GLU A 37 -12.81 13.37 -20.03
N PHE A 38 -11.81 12.54 -19.79
CA PHE A 38 -10.44 12.79 -20.22
C PHE A 38 -10.35 12.97 -21.73
N VAL A 39 -10.89 12.05 -22.50
CA VAL A 39 -10.85 12.09 -23.98
C VAL A 39 -11.61 13.29 -24.53
N ALA A 40 -12.80 13.60 -23.98
CA ALA A 40 -13.60 14.75 -24.38
C ALA A 40 -12.86 16.06 -24.11
N HIS A 41 -12.21 16.21 -22.96
CA HIS A 41 -11.43 17.38 -22.59
C HIS A 41 -10.30 17.64 -23.61
N TYR A 42 -9.53 16.62 -23.98
CA TYR A 42 -8.43 16.78 -24.95
C TYR A 42 -8.95 17.01 -26.37
N LYS A 43 -10.10 16.47 -26.74
CA LYS A 43 -10.78 16.79 -28.01
C LYS A 43 -11.19 18.27 -28.06
N GLU A 44 -11.74 18.80 -26.96
CA GLU A 44 -12.14 20.20 -26.84
C GLU A 44 -10.94 21.14 -26.88
N LEU A 45 -9.79 20.77 -26.31
CA LEU A 45 -8.55 21.52 -26.40
C LEU A 45 -7.95 21.53 -27.82
N GLY A 46 -8.47 20.72 -28.73
CA GLY A 46 -8.05 20.66 -30.14
C GLY A 46 -6.90 19.68 -30.41
N PHE A 47 -6.70 18.68 -29.59
CA PHE A 47 -5.84 17.54 -29.96
C PHE A 47 -6.45 16.81 -31.16
N ASP A 48 -5.60 16.25 -32.02
CA ASP A 48 -6.04 15.55 -33.23
C ASP A 48 -6.18 14.05 -33.03
N LYS A 49 -5.51 13.49 -32.01
CA LYS A 49 -5.49 12.04 -31.74
C LYS A 49 -5.17 11.75 -30.29
N VAL A 50 -5.79 10.71 -29.76
CA VAL A 50 -5.42 10.12 -28.47
C VAL A 50 -5.07 8.65 -28.66
N PHE A 51 -3.85 8.27 -28.25
CA PHE A 51 -3.40 6.89 -28.16
C PHE A 51 -3.55 6.42 -26.71
N ILE A 52 -4.42 5.44 -26.49
CA ILE A 52 -4.63 4.83 -25.17
C ILE A 52 -3.91 3.49 -25.13
N CYS A 53 -2.84 3.40 -24.35
CA CYS A 53 -2.16 2.15 -24.06
C CYS A 53 -2.97 1.39 -22.97
N ASP A 54 -3.80 0.44 -23.39
CA ASP A 54 -4.64 -0.36 -22.51
C ASP A 54 -3.79 -1.38 -21.74
N ASN A 55 -3.58 -1.12 -20.46
CA ASN A 55 -2.80 -1.96 -19.55
C ASN A 55 -3.70 -2.75 -18.56
N ASN A 56 -4.99 -2.88 -18.85
CA ASN A 56 -5.88 -3.72 -18.07
C ASN A 56 -5.45 -5.20 -18.12
N HIS A 57 -5.80 -5.97 -17.11
CA HIS A 57 -5.59 -7.41 -17.10
C HIS A 57 -6.83 -8.15 -17.64
N ASP A 58 -6.68 -9.44 -17.91
CA ASP A 58 -7.79 -10.28 -18.31
C ASP A 58 -8.86 -10.30 -17.20
N GLY A 59 -10.11 -10.10 -17.60
CA GLY A 59 -11.26 -9.99 -16.68
C GLY A 59 -11.45 -8.60 -16.05
N GLU A 60 -10.54 -7.65 -16.29
CA GLU A 60 -10.76 -6.23 -15.97
C GLU A 60 -11.49 -5.52 -17.13
N GLU A 61 -11.88 -4.27 -16.91
CA GLU A 61 -12.57 -3.41 -17.87
C GLU A 61 -11.83 -3.25 -19.21
N SER A 62 -12.55 -2.77 -20.22
CA SER A 62 -12.00 -2.40 -21.54
C SER A 62 -12.39 -0.97 -21.90
N PHE A 63 -11.46 -0.19 -22.43
CA PHE A 63 -11.72 1.16 -22.90
C PHE A 63 -12.71 1.21 -24.09
N ASP A 64 -12.81 0.13 -24.86
CA ASP A 64 -13.80 0.01 -25.94
C ASP A 64 -15.25 0.16 -25.41
N GLU A 65 -15.51 -0.26 -24.18
CA GLU A 65 -16.86 -0.19 -23.60
C GLU A 65 -17.38 1.24 -23.45
N VAL A 66 -16.48 2.20 -23.19
CA VAL A 66 -16.84 3.59 -22.85
C VAL A 66 -16.44 4.62 -23.91
N LEU A 67 -15.65 4.23 -24.94
CA LEU A 67 -15.08 5.14 -25.92
C LEU A 67 -15.44 4.82 -27.38
N GLN A 68 -16.46 3.99 -27.62
CA GLN A 68 -16.83 3.51 -28.97
C GLN A 68 -17.03 4.64 -29.99
N ASP A 69 -17.65 5.75 -29.60
CA ASP A 69 -17.86 6.90 -30.48
C ASP A 69 -16.56 7.61 -30.86
N PHE A 70 -15.63 7.79 -29.92
CA PHE A 70 -14.31 8.38 -30.18
C PHE A 70 -13.36 7.45 -30.94
N ILE A 71 -13.56 6.16 -30.82
CA ILE A 71 -12.87 5.14 -31.64
C ILE A 71 -13.43 5.15 -33.06
N GLY A 72 -14.77 5.20 -33.17
CA GLY A 72 -15.49 5.17 -34.45
C GLY A 72 -15.23 6.40 -35.32
N ASP A 73 -15.05 7.58 -34.73
CA ASP A 73 -14.68 8.81 -35.46
C ASP A 73 -13.17 8.94 -35.71
N GLY A 74 -12.37 7.99 -35.23
CA GLY A 74 -10.92 7.93 -35.43
C GLY A 74 -10.11 8.81 -34.48
N PHE A 75 -10.73 9.50 -33.53
CA PHE A 75 -10.00 10.35 -32.56
C PHE A 75 -9.22 9.52 -31.53
N VAL A 76 -9.75 8.38 -31.08
CA VAL A 76 -9.07 7.46 -30.16
C VAL A 76 -8.54 6.24 -30.92
N GLU A 77 -7.36 5.80 -30.53
CA GLU A 77 -6.81 4.50 -30.94
C GLU A 77 -6.30 3.77 -29.70
N ILE A 78 -6.85 2.55 -29.47
CA ILE A 78 -6.46 1.71 -28.35
C ILE A 78 -5.33 0.79 -28.77
N LEU A 79 -4.24 0.82 -28.00
CA LEU A 79 -3.05 0.00 -28.19
C LEU A 79 -2.97 -1.04 -27.08
N ASN A 80 -2.82 -2.30 -27.48
CA ASN A 80 -2.83 -3.42 -26.55
C ASN A 80 -1.51 -3.54 -25.77
N TYR A 81 -1.58 -3.28 -24.46
CA TYR A 81 -0.53 -3.52 -23.46
C TYR A 81 -1.06 -4.34 -22.29
N ARG A 82 -2.17 -5.08 -22.50
CA ARG A 82 -2.84 -5.86 -21.44
C ARG A 82 -1.91 -6.91 -20.86
N ASN A 83 -2.08 -7.20 -19.56
CA ASN A 83 -1.32 -8.20 -18.81
C ASN A 83 0.20 -7.93 -18.70
N LEU A 84 0.67 -6.75 -19.10
CA LEU A 84 2.08 -6.39 -18.96
C LEU A 84 2.33 -5.63 -17.67
N ILE A 85 3.51 -5.84 -17.07
CA ILE A 85 3.93 -5.21 -15.82
C ILE A 85 5.03 -4.19 -16.12
N SER A 86 5.02 -3.05 -15.42
CA SER A 86 6.03 -1.98 -15.54
C SER A 86 6.26 -1.53 -16.99
N VAL A 87 5.19 -1.30 -17.73
CA VAL A 87 5.22 -1.11 -19.17
C VAL A 87 5.06 0.35 -19.61
N GLN A 88 4.85 1.30 -18.69
CA GLN A 88 4.59 2.71 -19.02
C GLN A 88 5.71 3.32 -19.87
N ARG A 89 6.96 3.20 -19.45
CA ARG A 89 8.12 3.63 -20.22
C ARG A 89 8.10 3.06 -21.65
N LYS A 90 7.98 1.74 -21.74
CA LYS A 90 7.98 1.05 -23.04
C LYS A 90 6.82 1.48 -23.93
N SER A 91 5.64 1.70 -23.37
CA SER A 91 4.47 2.13 -24.13
C SER A 91 4.67 3.52 -24.72
N TYR A 92 5.27 4.46 -23.98
CA TYR A 92 5.58 5.79 -24.46
C TYR A 92 6.63 5.77 -25.58
N GLU A 93 7.72 5.02 -25.41
CA GLU A 93 8.76 4.82 -26.43
C GLU A 93 8.19 4.16 -27.71
N ASP A 94 7.33 3.14 -27.55
CA ASP A 94 6.70 2.45 -28.67
C ASP A 94 5.74 3.36 -29.46
N VAL A 95 4.94 4.17 -28.75
CA VAL A 95 4.04 5.15 -29.38
C VAL A 95 4.86 6.21 -30.13
N TYR A 96 5.89 6.76 -29.49
CA TYR A 96 6.73 7.75 -30.17
C TYR A 96 7.42 7.16 -31.40
N ARG A 97 7.98 5.96 -31.33
CA ARG A 97 8.63 5.30 -32.47
C ARG A 97 7.67 5.04 -33.63
N ARG A 98 6.40 4.71 -33.37
CA ARG A 98 5.39 4.41 -34.41
C ARG A 98 4.77 5.66 -35.02
N TYR A 99 4.58 6.68 -34.23
CA TYR A 99 3.75 7.82 -34.60
C TYR A 99 4.48 9.18 -34.51
N GLY A 100 5.66 9.26 -33.89
CA GLY A 100 6.40 10.51 -33.69
C GLY A 100 6.69 11.28 -34.97
N SER A 101 6.93 10.58 -36.09
CA SER A 101 7.11 11.23 -37.39
C SER A 101 5.83 11.71 -38.06
N LYS A 102 4.65 11.32 -37.56
CA LYS A 102 3.34 11.63 -38.17
C LYS A 102 2.67 12.86 -37.53
N TYR A 103 3.08 13.22 -36.33
CA TYR A 103 2.53 14.35 -35.58
C TYR A 103 3.60 15.39 -35.31
N ARG A 104 3.20 16.66 -35.28
CA ARG A 104 4.11 17.75 -34.94
C ARG A 104 4.54 17.71 -33.48
N TRP A 105 3.61 17.31 -32.59
CA TRP A 105 3.83 17.17 -31.15
C TRP A 105 3.12 15.93 -30.61
N ILE A 106 3.71 15.28 -29.61
CA ILE A 106 3.06 14.21 -28.83
C ILE A 106 3.17 14.54 -27.35
N ALA A 107 2.04 14.64 -26.68
CA ALA A 107 1.95 14.77 -25.22
C ALA A 107 1.98 13.40 -24.54
N PHE A 108 2.60 13.33 -23.35
CA PHE A 108 2.66 12.14 -22.52
C PHE A 108 2.11 12.46 -21.13
N PHE A 109 0.83 12.16 -20.91
CA PHE A 109 0.11 12.47 -19.68
C PHE A 109 -0.54 11.23 -19.08
N ASP A 110 -0.94 11.31 -17.80
CA ASP A 110 -1.69 10.27 -17.13
C ASP A 110 -3.20 10.58 -17.13
N PHE A 111 -4.08 9.59 -16.88
CA PHE A 111 -5.54 9.75 -16.92
C PHE A 111 -6.10 10.71 -15.84
N ASP A 112 -5.31 11.07 -14.86
CA ASP A 112 -5.66 12.01 -13.81
C ASP A 112 -5.03 13.42 -14.00
N GLU A 113 -4.51 13.70 -15.22
CA GLU A 113 -3.86 14.95 -15.59
C GLU A 113 -4.63 15.67 -16.72
N PHE A 114 -5.08 16.87 -16.46
CA PHE A 114 -5.90 17.65 -17.39
C PHE A 114 -5.21 18.97 -17.72
N LEU A 115 -4.75 19.10 -18.96
CA LEU A 115 -4.08 20.33 -19.43
C LEU A 115 -5.05 21.52 -19.39
N THR A 116 -4.64 22.60 -18.77
CA THR A 116 -5.36 23.85 -18.73
C THR A 116 -4.54 24.95 -19.43
N ILE A 117 -5.12 25.58 -20.43
CA ILE A 117 -4.54 26.71 -21.16
C ILE A 117 -5.23 27.98 -20.67
N VAL A 118 -4.51 28.81 -19.91
CA VAL A 118 -5.08 29.96 -19.18
C VAL A 118 -5.74 30.98 -20.12
N SER A 119 -5.20 31.17 -21.30
CA SER A 119 -5.78 32.09 -22.32
C SER A 119 -7.08 31.57 -22.95
N GLY A 120 -7.49 30.32 -22.68
CA GLY A 120 -8.60 29.67 -23.37
C GLY A 120 -8.37 29.40 -24.85
N SER A 121 -7.11 29.49 -25.33
CA SER A 121 -6.75 29.11 -26.70
C SER A 121 -6.68 27.60 -26.84
N ASN A 122 -6.65 27.11 -28.09
CA ASN A 122 -6.45 25.68 -28.34
C ASN A 122 -4.97 25.29 -28.28
N ILE A 123 -4.72 23.97 -28.28
CA ILE A 123 -3.37 23.40 -28.15
C ILE A 123 -2.46 23.79 -29.31
N HIS A 124 -2.96 23.90 -30.55
CA HIS A 124 -2.14 24.29 -31.71
C HIS A 124 -1.57 25.70 -31.56
N LYS A 125 -2.41 26.64 -31.07
CA LYS A 125 -1.96 28.01 -30.81
C LYS A 125 -0.93 28.07 -29.70
N LEU A 126 -1.13 27.27 -28.64
CA LEU A 126 -0.15 27.18 -27.55
C LEU A 126 1.18 26.64 -28.07
N MET A 127 1.16 25.49 -28.75
CA MET A 127 2.37 24.79 -29.18
C MET A 127 3.16 25.53 -30.29
N SER A 128 2.50 26.37 -31.09
CA SER A 128 3.17 27.19 -32.08
C SER A 128 4.20 28.17 -31.50
N SER A 129 4.15 28.43 -30.19
CA SER A 129 5.11 29.29 -29.50
C SER A 129 6.41 28.55 -29.10
N TYR A 130 6.50 27.23 -29.29
CA TYR A 130 7.61 26.42 -28.78
C TYR A 130 8.38 25.66 -29.87
N GLU A 131 8.26 26.08 -31.14
CA GLU A 131 8.82 25.38 -32.31
C GLU A 131 10.34 25.16 -32.27
N GLU A 132 11.07 25.99 -31.57
CA GLU A 132 12.51 25.88 -31.42
C GLU A 132 12.95 24.83 -30.39
N TYR A 133 12.01 24.31 -29.59
CA TYR A 133 12.28 23.34 -28.52
C TYR A 133 11.93 21.92 -28.96
N ASP A 134 12.56 20.94 -28.31
CA ASP A 134 12.31 19.52 -28.52
C ASP A 134 11.28 18.99 -27.54
N CYS A 135 11.19 19.64 -26.37
CA CYS A 135 10.33 19.21 -25.26
C CYS A 135 9.83 20.41 -24.45
N VAL A 136 8.53 20.48 -24.20
CA VAL A 136 7.89 21.51 -23.38
C VAL A 136 7.38 20.89 -22.11
N LEU A 137 7.71 21.51 -20.96
CA LEU A 137 7.41 21.00 -19.63
C LEU A 137 6.27 21.80 -18.98
N PHE A 138 5.24 21.07 -18.51
CA PHE A 138 4.07 21.65 -17.85
C PHE A 138 3.98 21.18 -16.39
N ASN A 139 3.91 22.12 -15.45
CA ASN A 139 3.82 21.81 -14.03
C ASN A 139 2.47 21.21 -13.65
N TRP A 140 2.48 20.37 -12.64
CA TRP A 140 1.27 19.95 -11.93
C TRP A 140 0.74 21.05 -11.01
N GLN A 141 -0.56 21.27 -11.06
CA GLN A 141 -1.32 21.89 -10.00
C GLN A 141 -2.14 20.79 -9.32
N ASN A 142 -1.76 20.44 -8.11
CA ASN A 142 -2.37 19.31 -7.41
C ASN A 142 -3.73 19.66 -6.81
N TYR A 143 -4.65 18.69 -6.87
CA TYR A 143 -5.98 18.76 -6.27
C TYR A 143 -6.11 17.68 -5.22
N GLY A 144 -6.68 18.04 -4.07
CA GLY A 144 -7.10 17.11 -3.03
C GLY A 144 -8.52 16.60 -3.27
N ASP A 145 -9.11 16.02 -2.24
CA ASP A 145 -10.47 15.48 -2.28
C ASP A 145 -11.59 16.53 -2.21
N ASN A 146 -11.26 17.79 -1.99
CA ASN A 146 -12.20 18.91 -1.79
C ASN A 146 -13.32 18.59 -0.77
N GLY A 147 -13.02 17.76 0.23
CA GLY A 147 -13.95 17.32 1.25
C GLY A 147 -14.93 16.24 0.81
N LEU A 148 -14.81 15.72 -0.43
CA LEU A 148 -15.64 14.64 -0.93
C LEU A 148 -15.13 13.28 -0.44
N LEU A 149 -16.07 12.46 0.02
CA LEU A 149 -15.77 11.15 0.59
C LEU A 149 -15.87 10.02 -0.43
N ARG A 150 -16.86 10.11 -1.31
CA ARG A 150 -17.21 9.06 -2.29
C ARG A 150 -17.40 9.62 -3.69
N ASP A 151 -17.30 8.75 -4.69
CA ASP A 151 -17.66 9.10 -6.06
C ASP A 151 -19.17 9.32 -6.18
N ASP A 152 -19.55 10.51 -6.61
CA ASP A 152 -20.95 10.91 -6.82
C ASP A 152 -21.39 10.84 -8.29
N GLY A 153 -20.56 10.31 -9.15
CA GLY A 153 -20.84 10.12 -10.57
C GLY A 153 -20.56 11.34 -11.46
N ARG A 154 -20.33 12.55 -10.88
CA ARG A 154 -19.97 13.74 -11.66
C ARG A 154 -18.55 13.65 -12.20
N ASN A 155 -18.23 14.50 -13.15
CA ASN A 155 -16.88 14.62 -13.72
C ASN A 155 -15.86 15.13 -12.68
N LEU A 156 -14.58 14.79 -12.89
CA LEU A 156 -13.49 15.24 -12.02
C LEU A 156 -13.41 16.76 -11.93
N SER A 157 -13.57 17.45 -13.07
CA SER A 157 -13.54 18.90 -13.17
C SER A 157 -14.68 19.60 -12.41
N GLU A 158 -15.82 18.93 -12.22
CA GLU A 158 -16.96 19.41 -11.47
C GLU A 158 -16.84 19.14 -9.97
N ARG A 159 -16.15 18.05 -9.60
CA ARG A 159 -15.99 17.62 -8.20
C ARG A 159 -14.81 18.29 -7.50
N PHE A 160 -13.69 18.42 -8.20
CA PHE A 160 -12.43 18.91 -7.65
C PHE A 160 -12.11 20.28 -8.25
N THR A 161 -12.73 21.32 -7.71
CA THR A 161 -12.64 22.70 -8.24
C THR A 161 -11.55 23.53 -7.58
N GLU A 162 -11.17 23.18 -6.34
CA GLU A 162 -10.21 23.94 -5.55
C GLU A 162 -8.86 23.22 -5.51
N PRO A 163 -7.80 23.84 -6.06
CA PRO A 163 -6.47 23.27 -5.98
C PRO A 163 -5.96 23.29 -4.54
N LEU A 164 -5.05 22.38 -4.22
CA LEU A 164 -4.31 22.45 -2.97
C LEU A 164 -3.50 23.75 -2.90
N PRO A 165 -3.46 24.42 -1.74
CA PRO A 165 -2.54 25.51 -1.52
C PRO A 165 -1.10 25.08 -1.84
N PHE A 166 -0.34 25.96 -2.50
CA PHE A 166 1.01 25.63 -2.94
C PHE A 166 1.92 25.19 -1.77
N ASP A 167 1.78 25.81 -0.62
CA ASP A 167 2.52 25.54 0.61
C ASP A 167 2.04 24.30 1.37
N HIS A 168 0.89 23.75 1.01
CA HIS A 168 0.35 22.54 1.66
C HIS A 168 1.36 21.38 1.63
N LEU A 169 1.97 21.11 0.47
CA LEU A 169 2.98 20.06 0.32
C LEU A 169 4.39 20.48 0.76
N ALA A 170 4.63 21.77 1.00
CA ALA A 170 5.94 22.26 1.46
C ALA A 170 6.32 21.73 2.85
N GLN A 171 5.35 21.38 3.68
CA GLN A 171 5.58 20.72 4.98
C GLN A 171 6.13 19.28 4.85
N TYR A 172 6.08 18.71 3.64
CA TYR A 172 6.57 17.37 3.33
C TYR A 172 7.77 17.45 2.37
N PRO A 173 8.99 17.75 2.86
CA PRO A 173 10.15 18.04 2.01
C PRO A 173 10.59 16.88 1.11
N ASN A 174 10.16 15.67 1.41
CA ASN A 174 10.43 14.47 0.62
C ASN A 174 9.36 14.20 -0.46
N ILE A 175 8.38 15.10 -0.61
CA ILE A 175 7.29 15.00 -1.62
C ILE A 175 7.35 16.22 -2.52
N PRO A 176 8.14 16.17 -3.59
CA PRO A 176 8.34 17.32 -4.49
C PRO A 176 7.19 17.50 -5.51
N ASP A 177 6.00 17.01 -5.21
CA ASP A 177 4.89 16.88 -6.18
C ASP A 177 4.45 18.24 -6.77
N ASN A 178 4.64 19.35 -6.06
CA ASN A 178 4.36 20.69 -6.59
C ASN A 178 5.33 21.16 -7.68
N TYR A 179 6.48 20.50 -7.79
CA TYR A 179 7.48 20.84 -8.78
C TYR A 179 7.51 19.85 -9.96
N HIS A 180 6.73 18.76 -9.86
CA HIS A 180 6.67 17.79 -10.95
C HIS A 180 6.07 18.39 -12.22
N VAL A 181 6.55 17.85 -13.34
CA VAL A 181 6.11 18.20 -14.67
C VAL A 181 5.76 16.96 -15.48
N LYS A 182 5.00 17.16 -16.53
CA LYS A 182 4.85 16.26 -17.66
C LYS A 182 5.23 16.99 -18.93
N CYS A 183 5.38 16.27 -20.03
CA CYS A 183 5.97 16.80 -21.23
C CYS A 183 5.08 16.67 -22.47
N ILE A 184 5.29 17.62 -23.39
CA ILE A 184 4.89 17.51 -24.79
C ILE A 184 6.18 17.53 -25.62
N VAL A 185 6.40 16.48 -26.41
CA VAL A 185 7.64 16.23 -27.16
C VAL A 185 7.41 16.54 -28.64
N HIS A 186 8.34 17.24 -29.27
CA HIS A 186 8.28 17.55 -30.70
C HIS A 186 8.38 16.26 -31.52
N GLY A 187 7.58 16.18 -32.57
CA GLY A 187 7.63 15.08 -33.53
C GLY A 187 8.89 15.11 -34.41
N GLY A 188 9.20 13.96 -35.01
CA GLY A 188 10.33 13.84 -35.94
C GLY A 188 11.72 13.79 -35.28
N LEU A 189 11.84 13.69 -33.97
CA LEU A 189 13.12 13.39 -33.32
C LEU A 189 13.54 11.95 -33.63
N GLU A 190 14.81 11.74 -33.90
CA GLU A 190 15.37 10.43 -34.25
C GLU A 190 15.21 9.43 -33.10
N LEU A 191 15.36 9.91 -31.86
CA LEU A 191 15.29 9.09 -30.63
C LEU A 191 14.56 9.84 -29.53
N VAL A 192 13.63 9.14 -28.90
CA VAL A 192 12.99 9.54 -27.64
C VAL A 192 12.98 8.35 -26.73
N GLU A 193 13.68 8.45 -25.62
CA GLU A 193 13.78 7.43 -24.57
C GLU A 193 13.24 8.00 -23.27
N PHE A 194 12.65 7.14 -22.46
CA PHE A 194 12.19 7.47 -21.11
C PHE A 194 12.97 6.64 -20.08
N ASP A 195 13.02 7.09 -18.84
CA ASP A 195 13.51 6.31 -17.70
C ASP A 195 12.35 5.65 -16.93
N ASP A 196 12.65 5.07 -15.77
CA ASP A 196 11.65 4.42 -14.92
C ASP A 196 10.64 5.40 -14.28
N SER A 197 10.90 6.71 -14.40
CA SER A 197 9.97 7.77 -13.97
C SER A 197 9.60 8.63 -15.20
N PRO A 198 8.65 8.19 -16.03
CA PRO A 198 8.43 8.73 -17.36
C PRO A 198 7.68 10.08 -17.35
N HIS A 199 8.24 11.05 -16.67
CA HIS A 199 7.74 12.44 -16.65
C HIS A 199 8.20 13.23 -17.88
N LEU A 200 9.38 12.92 -18.38
CA LEU A 200 10.00 13.52 -19.56
C LEU A 200 11.02 12.54 -20.17
N PRO A 201 11.43 12.74 -21.42
CA PRO A 201 12.47 11.92 -22.03
C PRO A 201 13.78 11.96 -21.24
N SER A 202 14.52 10.85 -21.24
CA SER A 202 15.82 10.69 -20.56
C SER A 202 17.00 11.08 -21.43
N ASN A 203 16.89 10.95 -22.75
CA ASN A 203 17.90 11.40 -23.68
C ASN A 203 17.91 12.94 -23.80
N SER A 204 19.07 13.53 -24.17
CA SER A 204 19.27 14.98 -24.20
C SER A 204 18.32 15.69 -25.15
N MET A 205 17.66 16.76 -24.69
CA MET A 205 16.71 17.58 -25.45
C MET A 205 16.81 19.05 -25.08
N ARG A 206 16.45 19.92 -26.04
CA ARG A 206 16.24 21.35 -25.77
C ARG A 206 14.87 21.53 -25.12
N CYS A 207 14.87 21.76 -23.82
CA CYS A 207 13.64 21.91 -23.05
C CYS A 207 13.32 23.37 -22.75
N CYS A 208 12.01 23.69 -22.73
CA CYS A 208 11.50 24.92 -22.14
C CYS A 208 10.35 24.62 -21.16
N ASN A 209 10.05 25.59 -20.30
CA ASN A 209 8.85 25.58 -19.47
C ASN A 209 7.64 26.16 -20.23
N SER A 210 6.47 26.22 -19.57
CA SER A 210 5.25 26.76 -20.18
C SER A 210 5.30 28.26 -20.52
N LEU A 211 6.30 29.01 -20.07
CA LEU A 211 6.54 30.39 -20.48
C LEU A 211 7.33 30.50 -21.79
N GLY A 212 7.91 29.41 -22.28
CA GLY A 212 8.88 29.42 -23.36
C GLY A 212 10.31 29.73 -22.92
N ASP A 213 10.56 29.81 -21.62
CA ASP A 213 11.91 30.00 -21.10
C ASP A 213 12.71 28.70 -21.17
N PRO A 214 13.95 28.73 -21.70
CA PRO A 214 14.83 27.56 -21.68
C PRO A 214 15.02 27.05 -20.26
N CYS A 215 14.88 25.76 -20.05
CA CYS A 215 15.02 25.17 -18.74
C CYS A 215 15.86 23.89 -18.77
N ARG A 216 16.34 23.49 -17.59
CA ARG A 216 17.04 22.22 -17.43
C ARG A 216 16.05 21.07 -17.65
N GLN A 217 16.47 20.05 -18.36
CA GLN A 217 15.74 18.79 -18.47
C GLN A 217 15.72 18.07 -17.10
N SER A 218 14.63 18.24 -16.39
CA SER A 218 14.44 17.71 -15.03
C SER A 218 12.95 17.50 -14.77
N PRO A 219 12.53 16.41 -14.11
CA PRO A 219 11.14 16.20 -13.71
C PRO A 219 10.65 17.23 -12.67
N PHE A 220 11.56 18.03 -12.11
CA PHE A 220 11.27 19.06 -11.11
C PHE A 220 11.61 20.43 -11.69
N GLN A 221 10.59 21.25 -11.88
CA GLN A 221 10.72 22.61 -12.40
C GLN A 221 10.11 23.61 -11.41
N LYS A 222 10.63 24.85 -11.41
CA LYS A 222 9.94 25.93 -10.73
C LYS A 222 8.52 26.02 -11.29
N TYR A 223 7.54 26.00 -10.40
CA TYR A 223 6.14 26.03 -10.81
C TYR A 223 5.78 27.32 -11.54
N ASN A 224 4.92 27.16 -12.56
CA ASN A 224 4.29 28.28 -13.27
C ASN A 224 2.90 27.85 -13.78
N PHE A 225 1.89 28.63 -13.43
CA PHE A 225 0.50 28.38 -13.81
C PHE A 225 -0.07 29.52 -14.68
N SER A 226 0.76 30.44 -15.16
CA SER A 226 0.27 31.65 -15.84
C SER A 226 -0.07 31.46 -17.32
N VAL A 227 0.50 30.46 -17.99
CA VAL A 227 0.27 30.17 -19.42
C VAL A 227 -0.48 28.86 -19.61
N ALA A 228 0.09 27.78 -19.14
CA ALA A 228 -0.55 26.47 -19.15
C ALA A 228 0.05 25.56 -18.06
N TYR A 229 -0.78 24.66 -17.54
CA TYR A 229 -0.42 23.71 -16.49
C TYR A 229 -1.33 22.49 -16.53
N LEU A 230 -1.00 21.46 -15.80
CA LEU A 230 -1.80 20.24 -15.64
C LEU A 230 -2.54 20.26 -14.31
N LYS A 231 -3.86 20.22 -14.33
CA LYS A 231 -4.64 19.87 -13.13
C LYS A 231 -4.40 18.39 -12.85
N HIS A 232 -3.84 18.10 -11.69
CA HIS A 232 -3.49 16.74 -11.30
C HIS A 232 -4.42 16.26 -10.18
N TYR A 233 -5.37 15.41 -10.52
CA TYR A 233 -6.35 14.81 -9.60
C TYR A 233 -5.77 13.55 -8.96
N ALA A 234 -4.64 13.72 -8.24
CA ALA A 234 -3.79 12.63 -7.77
C ALA A 234 -4.51 11.64 -6.85
N THR A 235 -5.36 12.15 -5.95
CA THR A 235 -5.98 11.34 -4.89
C THR A 235 -7.46 11.05 -5.13
N LYS A 236 -8.18 12.01 -5.74
CA LYS A 236 -9.65 11.96 -5.84
C LYS A 236 -10.28 11.80 -4.45
N THR A 237 -11.39 11.07 -4.31
CA THR A 237 -11.99 10.75 -3.01
C THR A 237 -11.26 9.62 -2.29
N VAL A 238 -11.50 9.49 -1.00
CA VAL A 238 -10.95 8.38 -0.21
C VAL A 238 -11.42 7.01 -0.73
N GLU A 239 -12.67 6.92 -1.16
CA GLU A 239 -13.21 5.70 -1.79
C GLU A 239 -12.46 5.36 -3.09
N GLU A 240 -12.33 6.32 -4.02
CA GLU A 240 -11.64 6.10 -5.30
C GLU A 240 -10.16 5.77 -5.11
N TRP A 241 -9.53 6.36 -4.08
CA TRP A 241 -8.14 6.04 -3.75
C TRP A 241 -7.98 4.59 -3.32
N TYR A 242 -8.74 4.14 -2.32
CA TYR A 242 -8.55 2.81 -1.73
C TYR A 242 -9.21 1.68 -2.51
N SER A 243 -10.32 1.93 -3.23
CA SER A 243 -10.97 0.90 -4.06
C SER A 243 -10.31 0.70 -5.42
N ASN A 244 -9.62 1.74 -5.96
CA ASN A 244 -9.01 1.67 -7.27
C ASN A 244 -7.49 1.86 -7.22
N LYS A 245 -7.02 3.09 -6.93
CA LYS A 245 -5.58 3.45 -7.08
C LYS A 245 -4.68 2.63 -6.15
N TRP A 246 -5.11 2.40 -4.93
CA TRP A 246 -4.43 1.52 -3.98
C TRP A 246 -4.35 0.07 -4.46
N GLN A 247 -5.47 -0.48 -4.96
CA GLN A 247 -5.54 -1.89 -5.36
C GLN A 247 -4.76 -2.18 -6.64
N LYS A 248 -4.78 -1.27 -7.63
CA LYS A 248 -4.09 -1.46 -8.90
C LYS A 248 -2.59 -1.16 -8.83
N GLY A 249 -2.14 -0.37 -7.85
CA GLY A 249 -0.75 0.09 -7.76
C GLY A 249 -0.40 1.18 -8.79
N THR A 250 0.89 1.48 -8.90
CA THR A 250 1.43 2.37 -9.93
C THR A 250 2.01 1.57 -11.09
N GLY A 251 2.06 2.17 -12.29
CA GLY A 251 2.55 1.52 -13.51
C GLY A 251 3.97 0.92 -13.42
N ASN A 252 4.77 1.39 -12.48
CA ASN A 252 6.16 0.96 -12.32
C ASN A 252 6.44 0.18 -11.04
N ASN A 253 5.45 -0.07 -10.19
CA ASN A 253 5.73 -0.64 -8.89
C ASN A 253 5.23 -2.08 -8.73
N VAL A 254 6.19 -2.98 -8.65
CA VAL A 254 6.00 -4.42 -8.48
C VAL A 254 6.10 -4.83 -7.01
N ASN A 255 6.58 -3.95 -6.13
CA ASN A 255 6.84 -4.29 -4.74
C ASN A 255 5.77 -3.71 -3.79
N ARG A 256 4.72 -4.49 -3.59
CA ARG A 256 3.55 -4.15 -2.77
C ARG A 256 3.91 -3.73 -1.34
N ALA A 257 4.91 -4.35 -0.74
CA ALA A 257 5.32 -4.07 0.64
C ALA A 257 5.92 -2.67 0.84
N HIS A 258 6.72 -2.19 -0.11
CA HIS A 258 7.25 -0.81 -0.08
C HIS A 258 6.15 0.22 -0.40
N PHE A 259 5.19 -0.18 -1.20
CA PHE A 259 4.02 0.59 -1.57
C PHE A 259 3.06 0.77 -0.38
N GLU A 260 2.87 -0.27 0.44
CA GLU A 260 1.92 -0.29 1.55
C GLU A 260 2.27 0.69 2.67
N SER A 261 3.53 0.81 3.08
CA SER A 261 3.91 1.67 4.20
C SER A 261 3.90 3.17 3.88
N ASN A 262 4.33 3.57 2.67
CA ASN A 262 4.46 4.97 2.29
C ASN A 262 3.27 5.50 1.47
N TYR A 263 2.61 4.64 0.70
CA TYR A 263 1.56 5.03 -0.22
C TYR A 263 0.17 5.08 0.43
N ALA A 264 -0.09 4.25 1.45
CA ALA A 264 -1.35 4.33 2.21
C ALA A 264 -1.52 5.70 2.87
N ASN A 265 -0.44 6.24 3.41
CA ASN A 265 -0.45 7.56 4.02
C ASN A 265 -0.46 8.71 2.99
N ARG A 266 -0.14 8.44 1.72
CA ARG A 266 -0.06 9.50 0.70
C ARG A 266 -1.41 10.19 0.48
N PHE A 267 -2.52 9.48 0.57
CA PHE A 267 -3.84 10.10 0.53
C PHE A 267 -3.97 11.21 1.57
N PHE A 268 -3.59 10.93 2.83
CA PHE A 268 -3.67 11.86 3.95
C PHE A 268 -2.55 12.92 3.99
N ILE A 269 -1.60 12.86 3.08
CA ILE A 269 -0.65 13.96 2.83
C ILE A 269 -1.31 15.06 2.00
N TYR A 270 -2.16 14.67 1.05
CA TYR A 270 -2.93 15.60 0.22
C TYR A 270 -4.20 16.08 0.89
N ASN A 271 -4.76 15.31 1.83
CA ASN A 271 -6.10 15.50 2.34
C ASN A 271 -6.13 15.46 3.86
N GLU A 272 -7.02 16.26 4.44
CA GLU A 272 -7.27 16.19 5.88
C GLU A 272 -7.70 14.79 6.30
N ARG A 273 -7.15 14.34 7.42
CA ARG A 273 -7.50 13.05 8.03
C ARG A 273 -8.70 13.25 8.95
N THR A 274 -9.86 12.78 8.53
CA THR A 274 -11.08 12.77 9.34
C THR A 274 -11.50 11.34 9.67
N GLN A 275 -12.35 11.20 10.70
CA GLN A 275 -12.89 9.89 11.09
C GLN A 275 -13.69 9.24 9.96
N GLU A 276 -14.51 10.02 9.25
CA GLU A 276 -15.32 9.53 8.13
C GLU A 276 -14.46 8.98 6.99
N LYS A 277 -13.36 9.66 6.66
CA LYS A 277 -12.41 9.19 5.64
C LYS A 277 -11.70 7.91 6.09
N GLU A 278 -11.34 7.80 7.36
CA GLU A 278 -10.76 6.57 7.89
C GLU A 278 -11.75 5.41 7.86
N ASP A 279 -13.03 5.64 8.13
CA ASP A 279 -14.04 4.61 8.10
C ASP A 279 -14.28 4.10 6.67
N ILE A 280 -14.30 4.99 5.67
CA ILE A 280 -14.40 4.61 4.25
C ILE A 280 -13.13 3.89 3.78
N MET A 281 -11.94 4.38 4.16
CA MET A 281 -10.69 3.68 3.89
C MET A 281 -10.75 2.23 4.39
N ARG A 282 -11.21 2.02 5.62
CA ARG A 282 -11.36 0.71 6.24
C ARG A 282 -12.35 -0.16 5.47
N GLU A 283 -13.50 0.41 5.07
CA GLU A 283 -14.49 -0.28 4.24
C GLU A 283 -13.88 -0.75 2.92
N CYS A 284 -13.19 0.14 2.19
CA CYS A 284 -12.54 -0.19 0.91
C CYS A 284 -11.43 -1.24 1.04
N LEU A 285 -10.71 -1.23 2.14
CA LEU A 285 -9.68 -2.21 2.46
C LEU A 285 -10.27 -3.50 3.04
N GLY A 286 -11.60 -3.54 3.18
CA GLY A 286 -12.31 -4.62 3.83
C GLY A 286 -11.94 -4.72 5.31
N MET A 287 -11.40 -3.67 5.90
CA MET A 287 -11.26 -3.52 7.35
C MET A 287 -12.63 -3.18 7.92
N PRO A 288 -12.96 -3.63 9.09
CA PRO A 288 -14.25 -3.32 9.67
C PRO A 288 -14.37 -1.87 10.11
N PRO A 289 -15.61 -1.30 10.13
CA PRO A 289 -15.85 0.07 10.59
C PRO A 289 -15.41 0.28 12.04
N LYS A 290 -15.00 1.51 12.36
CA LYS A 290 -14.58 1.95 13.71
C LYS A 290 -15.70 1.92 14.77
N SER A 291 -16.94 1.60 14.36
CA SER A 291 -18.11 1.52 15.25
C SER A 291 -18.20 0.24 16.09
N ILE A 292 -17.48 -0.83 15.72
CA ILE A 292 -17.08 -1.85 16.70
C ILE A 292 -15.82 -1.28 17.34
N PRO A 293 -15.70 -1.17 18.67
CA PRO A 293 -14.48 -0.70 19.30
C PRO A 293 -13.29 -1.40 18.64
N ASN A 294 -12.35 -0.63 18.11
CA ASN A 294 -11.24 -1.18 17.31
C ASN A 294 -10.40 -2.18 18.12
N ASN A 295 -10.42 -2.05 19.45
CA ASN A 295 -9.82 -2.98 20.40
C ASN A 295 -10.50 -4.36 20.45
N ARG A 296 -11.72 -4.55 19.90
CA ARG A 296 -12.39 -5.86 19.83
C ARG A 296 -11.95 -6.72 18.65
N THR A 297 -10.67 -6.68 18.33
CA THR A 297 -10.05 -7.58 17.36
C THR A 297 -9.40 -8.75 18.08
N VAL A 298 -9.66 -9.97 17.61
CA VAL A 298 -8.95 -11.18 18.05
C VAL A 298 -8.03 -11.61 16.93
N VAL A 299 -6.74 -11.69 17.20
CA VAL A 299 -5.72 -12.15 16.26
C VAL A 299 -5.33 -13.58 16.61
N ILE A 300 -5.48 -14.50 15.66
CA ILE A 300 -5.06 -15.88 15.77
C ILE A 300 -3.83 -16.09 14.88
N VAL A 301 -2.70 -16.47 15.48
CA VAL A 301 -1.49 -16.79 14.72
C VAL A 301 -1.54 -18.26 14.32
N ASN A 302 -1.67 -18.51 13.01
CA ASN A 302 -1.72 -19.86 12.44
C ASN A 302 -0.36 -20.29 11.89
N PHE A 303 0.01 -21.55 12.15
CA PHE A 303 1.18 -22.19 11.56
C PHE A 303 0.90 -23.67 11.31
N ASN A 304 0.44 -24.02 10.09
CA ASN A 304 0.10 -25.39 9.68
C ASN A 304 -0.93 -26.11 10.59
N THR A 305 -1.92 -25.37 11.11
CA THR A 305 -2.91 -25.90 12.07
C THR A 305 -4.35 -25.59 11.63
N GLN A 306 -4.68 -25.83 10.35
CA GLN A 306 -5.99 -25.52 9.76
C GLN A 306 -7.17 -25.95 10.63
N LYS A 307 -7.22 -27.22 11.04
CA LYS A 307 -8.34 -27.76 11.84
C LYS A 307 -8.48 -27.10 13.22
N LEU A 308 -7.36 -26.88 13.91
CA LEU A 308 -7.35 -26.21 15.22
C LEU A 308 -7.81 -24.76 15.09
N THR A 309 -7.29 -24.05 14.10
CA THR A 309 -7.67 -22.66 13.84
C THR A 309 -9.16 -22.52 13.48
N GLU A 310 -9.71 -23.43 12.68
CA GLU A 310 -11.16 -23.47 12.42
C GLU A 310 -11.99 -23.70 13.70
N ALA A 311 -11.57 -24.64 14.53
CA ALA A 311 -12.24 -24.91 15.80
C ALA A 311 -12.12 -23.73 16.79
N ALA A 312 -10.96 -23.09 16.85
CA ALA A 312 -10.73 -21.87 17.63
C ALA A 312 -11.68 -20.74 17.19
N ILE A 313 -11.80 -20.48 15.89
CA ILE A 313 -12.73 -19.49 15.33
C ILE A 313 -14.17 -19.82 15.70
N ARG A 314 -14.63 -21.06 15.46
CA ARG A 314 -16.01 -21.46 15.77
C ARG A 314 -16.32 -21.35 17.26
N SER A 315 -15.40 -21.79 18.10
CA SER A 315 -15.59 -21.66 19.56
C SER A 315 -15.68 -20.20 20.00
N LEU A 316 -14.90 -19.32 19.37
CA LEU A 316 -14.98 -17.87 19.64
C LEU A 316 -16.33 -17.30 19.18
N GLU A 317 -16.80 -17.63 17.98
CA GLU A 317 -18.11 -17.18 17.46
C GLU A 317 -19.28 -17.69 18.32
N ASN A 318 -19.19 -18.91 18.87
CA ASN A 318 -20.23 -19.49 19.71
C ASN A 318 -20.34 -18.79 21.07
N HIS A 319 -19.27 -18.22 21.59
CA HIS A 319 -19.23 -17.72 22.98
C HIS A 319 -19.04 -16.21 23.08
N THR A 320 -18.57 -15.52 22.02
CA THR A 320 -18.28 -14.09 22.06
C THR A 320 -18.84 -13.39 20.83
N LEU A 321 -19.75 -12.45 21.05
CA LEU A 321 -20.35 -11.66 19.97
C LEU A 321 -19.59 -10.34 19.76
N GLY A 322 -19.58 -9.87 18.50
CA GLY A 322 -19.08 -8.54 18.15
C GLY A 322 -17.56 -8.40 18.19
N CYS A 323 -16.83 -9.50 17.94
CA CYS A 323 -15.39 -9.48 17.71
C CYS A 323 -15.07 -9.60 16.22
N ARG A 324 -13.95 -9.03 15.84
CA ARG A 324 -13.29 -9.30 14.56
C ARG A 324 -12.29 -10.40 14.75
N ILE A 325 -12.21 -11.27 13.81
CA ILE A 325 -11.27 -12.38 13.85
C ILE A 325 -10.29 -12.22 12.69
N VAL A 326 -9.01 -12.16 13.02
CA VAL A 326 -7.94 -12.08 12.03
C VAL A 326 -7.04 -13.29 12.21
N VAL A 327 -6.97 -14.12 11.18
CA VAL A 327 -5.99 -15.21 11.13
C VAL A 327 -4.73 -14.67 10.47
N PHE A 328 -3.65 -14.58 11.22
CA PHE A 328 -2.33 -14.26 10.66
C PHE A 328 -1.63 -15.58 10.29
N ASP A 329 -1.58 -15.89 9.01
CA ASP A 329 -1.12 -17.18 8.53
C ASP A 329 0.36 -17.18 8.14
N ASN A 330 1.18 -17.81 8.97
CA ASN A 330 2.61 -18.04 8.76
C ASN A 330 2.93 -19.45 8.27
N SER A 331 1.96 -20.20 7.75
CA SER A 331 2.12 -21.57 7.33
C SER A 331 3.14 -21.71 6.19
N ASP A 332 3.93 -22.75 6.24
CA ASP A 332 4.90 -23.12 5.20
C ASP A 332 4.50 -24.37 4.39
N LYS A 333 3.55 -25.16 4.91
CA LYS A 333 3.10 -26.42 4.29
C LYS A 333 1.60 -26.47 4.05
N GLU A 334 0.82 -25.98 4.98
CA GLU A 334 -0.65 -26.05 4.96
C GLU A 334 -1.24 -24.65 5.22
N PRO A 335 -1.33 -23.81 4.17
CA PRO A 335 -1.94 -22.47 4.27
C PRO A 335 -3.38 -22.55 4.78
N PHE A 336 -3.77 -21.56 5.61
CA PHE A 336 -5.13 -21.48 6.10
C PHE A 336 -6.11 -21.10 4.98
N VAL A 337 -7.10 -21.95 4.77
CA VAL A 337 -8.20 -21.71 3.82
C VAL A 337 -9.41 -21.23 4.61
N ASN A 338 -9.84 -19.99 4.39
CA ASN A 338 -11.03 -19.46 5.04
C ASN A 338 -12.30 -20.10 4.43
N THR A 339 -12.93 -20.97 5.19
CA THR A 339 -14.18 -21.67 4.83
C THR A 339 -15.42 -21.03 5.44
N PHE A 340 -15.29 -19.91 6.15
CA PHE A 340 -16.34 -19.22 6.85
C PHE A 340 -17.02 -18.19 5.94
N ASP A 341 -18.36 -18.19 5.96
CA ASP A 341 -19.19 -17.16 5.30
C ASP A 341 -19.47 -16.00 6.30
N ASN A 342 -18.40 -15.47 6.92
CA ASN A 342 -18.48 -14.38 7.88
C ASN A 342 -17.51 -13.26 7.50
N VAL A 343 -18.03 -12.10 7.16
CA VAL A 343 -17.26 -10.91 6.74
C VAL A 343 -16.30 -10.38 7.85
N ASN A 344 -16.54 -10.75 9.09
CA ASN A 344 -15.68 -10.37 10.21
C ASN A 344 -14.45 -11.27 10.38
N ILE A 345 -14.33 -12.35 9.61
CA ILE A 345 -13.18 -13.25 9.62
C ILE A 345 -12.28 -12.93 8.44
N LYS A 346 -11.03 -12.58 8.71
CA LYS A 346 -10.05 -12.21 7.70
C LYS A 346 -8.77 -13.00 7.85
N VAL A 347 -8.12 -13.24 6.72
CA VAL A 347 -6.81 -13.90 6.66
C VAL A 347 -5.77 -12.90 6.18
N ILE A 348 -4.71 -12.76 6.95
CA ILE A 348 -3.48 -12.09 6.53
C ILE A 348 -2.51 -13.19 6.11
N ASP A 349 -2.35 -13.36 4.80
CA ASP A 349 -1.49 -14.39 4.23
C ASP A 349 -0.02 -13.96 4.27
N ASN A 350 0.76 -14.61 5.11
CA ASN A 350 2.21 -14.45 5.18
C ASN A 350 2.97 -15.73 4.76
N THR A 351 2.32 -16.66 4.08
CA THR A 351 2.89 -17.96 3.70
C THR A 351 4.12 -17.87 2.80
N LYS A 352 4.26 -16.73 2.10
CA LYS A 352 5.41 -16.43 1.23
C LYS A 352 6.23 -15.22 1.72
N GLY A 353 6.09 -14.85 2.99
CA GLY A 353 6.81 -13.71 3.55
C GLY A 353 6.31 -12.34 3.06
N GLN A 354 5.05 -12.24 2.63
CA GLN A 354 4.48 -11.00 2.08
C GLN A 354 4.44 -9.86 3.10
N HIS A 355 4.28 -10.17 4.36
CA HIS A 355 4.20 -9.23 5.48
C HIS A 355 5.46 -9.28 6.35
N ILE A 356 5.94 -10.48 6.66
CA ILE A 356 7.14 -10.71 7.47
C ILE A 356 8.04 -11.68 6.73
N ASP A 357 9.17 -11.16 6.25
CA ASP A 357 10.21 -11.98 5.64
C ASP A 357 11.10 -12.59 6.75
N PHE A 358 10.77 -13.80 7.16
CA PHE A 358 11.51 -14.50 8.22
C PHE A 358 12.93 -14.92 7.79
N GLU A 359 13.21 -15.08 6.50
CA GLU A 359 14.57 -15.35 6.01
C GLU A 359 15.45 -14.11 6.19
N LYS A 360 14.91 -12.93 5.83
CA LYS A 360 15.59 -11.66 6.05
C LYS A 360 15.77 -11.39 7.54
N PHE A 361 14.75 -11.65 8.35
CA PHE A 361 14.82 -11.52 9.80
C PHE A 361 15.91 -12.41 10.40
N LEU A 362 16.03 -13.67 9.96
CA LEU A 362 17.10 -14.56 10.39
C LEU A 362 18.49 -14.10 9.92
N ALA A 363 18.59 -13.59 8.70
CA ALA A 363 19.84 -13.05 8.16
C ALA A 363 20.33 -11.82 8.93
N GLU A 364 19.42 -10.99 9.45
CA GLU A 364 19.72 -9.85 10.31
C GLU A 364 20.26 -10.26 11.69
N TYR A 365 19.92 -11.49 12.15
CA TYR A 365 20.33 -12.03 13.44
C TYR A 365 21.01 -13.41 13.33
N PRO A 366 21.98 -13.65 12.40
CA PRO A 366 22.48 -14.98 12.07
C PRO A 366 23.16 -15.69 13.25
N ASP A 367 23.80 -14.91 14.14
CA ASP A 367 24.49 -15.45 15.31
C ASP A 367 23.63 -15.44 16.59
N LYS A 368 22.41 -14.97 16.48
CA LYS A 368 21.55 -14.63 17.64
C LYS A 368 20.52 -15.69 17.95
N TYR A 369 20.16 -16.52 16.95
CA TYR A 369 19.28 -17.66 17.13
C TYR A 369 20.05 -18.93 16.78
N PRO A 370 20.55 -19.65 17.79
CA PRO A 370 21.56 -20.69 17.57
C PRO A 370 21.05 -21.96 16.91
N THR A 371 19.91 -22.05 16.39
CA THR A 371 19.41 -23.07 15.44
C THR A 371 17.88 -23.09 15.42
N PRO A 372 17.23 -23.60 14.37
CA PRO A 372 15.78 -23.83 14.31
C PRO A 372 15.24 -24.64 15.49
N GLU A 373 16.06 -25.47 16.11
CA GLU A 373 15.72 -26.36 17.21
C GLU A 373 15.60 -25.64 18.57
N ASN A 374 16.16 -24.43 18.71
CA ASN A 374 16.33 -23.75 20.01
C ASN A 374 15.54 -22.45 20.18
N ASN A 375 14.35 -22.24 19.63
CA ASN A 375 13.44 -21.08 19.81
C ASN A 375 13.09 -20.29 18.56
N TYR A 376 13.34 -20.81 17.41
CA TYR A 376 12.92 -20.15 16.16
C TYR A 376 11.39 -19.97 16.13
N GLY A 377 10.64 -20.96 16.63
CA GLY A 377 9.18 -20.85 16.75
C GLY A 377 8.73 -19.71 17.66
N SER A 378 9.31 -19.61 18.87
CA SER A 378 9.00 -18.50 19.79
C SER A 378 9.40 -17.14 19.23
N ALA A 379 10.54 -17.04 18.56
CA ALA A 379 10.99 -15.79 17.94
C ALA A 379 10.07 -15.35 16.80
N LYS A 380 9.67 -16.27 15.91
CA LYS A 380 8.68 -16.00 14.85
C LYS A 380 7.36 -15.53 15.44
N HIS A 381 6.86 -16.20 16.48
CA HIS A 381 5.62 -15.84 17.15
C HIS A 381 5.74 -14.44 17.76
N CYS A 382 6.79 -14.16 18.56
CA CYS A 382 7.00 -12.84 19.14
C CYS A 382 7.09 -11.73 18.11
N TYR A 383 7.80 -11.96 17.02
CA TYR A 383 7.93 -10.98 15.95
C TYR A 383 6.61 -10.76 15.21
N THR A 384 5.82 -11.81 15.02
CA THR A 384 4.47 -11.71 14.44
C THR A 384 3.55 -10.88 15.33
N VAL A 385 3.55 -11.13 16.64
CA VAL A 385 2.76 -10.33 17.60
C VAL A 385 3.21 -8.87 17.61
N ASP A 386 4.52 -8.63 17.56
CA ASP A 386 5.08 -7.28 17.47
C ASP A 386 4.63 -6.56 16.19
N TYR A 387 4.62 -7.25 15.06
CA TYR A 387 4.10 -6.73 13.80
C TYR A 387 2.60 -6.41 13.89
N CYS A 388 1.82 -7.22 14.62
CA CYS A 388 0.42 -6.96 14.87
C CYS A 388 0.18 -5.67 15.68
N PHE A 389 1.13 -5.20 16.48
CA PHE A 389 1.04 -3.89 17.14
C PHE A 389 0.95 -2.75 16.12
N ASP A 390 1.57 -2.90 14.96
CA ASP A 390 1.49 -1.90 13.89
C ASP A 390 0.20 -2.03 13.08
N LEU A 391 -0.29 -3.25 12.88
CA LEU A 391 -1.54 -3.50 12.15
C LEU A 391 -2.79 -3.14 12.96
N PHE A 392 -2.76 -3.32 14.29
CA PHE A 392 -3.90 -3.10 15.18
C PHE A 392 -3.56 -2.03 16.24
N PRO A 393 -3.41 -0.76 15.81
CA PRO A 393 -2.94 0.31 16.69
C PRO A 393 -3.87 0.66 17.85
N ASP A 394 -5.12 0.22 17.80
CA ASP A 394 -6.13 0.47 18.84
C ASP A 394 -6.18 -0.63 19.90
N GLY A 395 -5.40 -1.70 19.75
CA GLY A 395 -5.37 -2.86 20.63
C GLY A 395 -6.04 -4.10 20.05
N PHE A 396 -5.70 -5.26 20.59
CA PHE A 396 -6.26 -6.55 20.19
C PHE A 396 -6.06 -7.63 21.25
N VAL A 397 -6.86 -8.68 21.16
CA VAL A 397 -6.62 -9.94 21.88
C VAL A 397 -5.80 -10.87 20.98
N LEU A 398 -4.64 -11.30 21.43
CA LEU A 398 -3.94 -12.43 20.86
C LEU A 398 -4.60 -13.73 21.34
N MET A 399 -4.76 -14.71 20.47
CA MET A 399 -5.22 -16.05 20.78
C MET A 399 -4.42 -17.07 19.96
N ASP A 400 -3.91 -18.11 20.62
CA ASP A 400 -3.22 -19.19 19.91
C ASP A 400 -4.21 -20.06 19.11
N SER A 401 -3.76 -20.69 18.06
CA SER A 401 -4.59 -21.54 17.18
C SER A 401 -5.09 -22.83 17.84
N ASP A 402 -4.44 -23.28 18.91
CA ASP A 402 -4.76 -24.49 19.67
C ASP A 402 -5.55 -24.21 20.96
N VAL A 403 -6.37 -23.17 20.90
CA VAL A 403 -7.24 -22.70 22.00
C VAL A 403 -8.70 -22.84 21.60
N LEU A 404 -9.55 -23.35 22.49
CA LEU A 404 -11.00 -23.28 22.38
C LEU A 404 -11.57 -22.33 23.43
N VAL A 405 -12.38 -21.39 22.99
CA VAL A 405 -13.13 -20.48 23.86
C VAL A 405 -14.33 -21.22 24.44
N LYS A 406 -14.57 -21.07 25.75
CA LYS A 406 -15.66 -21.73 26.47
C LYS A 406 -16.61 -20.77 27.17
N GLN A 407 -16.29 -19.48 27.17
CA GLN A 407 -17.20 -18.42 27.62
C GLN A 407 -16.80 -17.07 27.00
N ASP A 408 -17.68 -16.07 27.17
CA ASP A 408 -17.46 -14.73 26.61
C ASP A 408 -16.16 -14.10 27.08
N ILE A 409 -15.30 -13.71 26.11
CA ILE A 409 -14.01 -13.06 26.37
C ILE A 409 -14.09 -11.51 26.32
N THR A 410 -15.30 -10.94 26.19
CA THR A 410 -15.47 -9.47 26.20
C THR A 410 -14.81 -8.80 27.41
N PRO A 411 -14.81 -9.39 28.63
CA PRO A 411 -14.14 -8.79 29.79
C PRO A 411 -12.61 -8.65 29.67
N LEU A 412 -11.98 -9.32 28.70
CA LEU A 412 -10.55 -9.18 28.47
C LEU A 412 -10.19 -7.86 27.75
N PHE A 413 -11.13 -7.25 27.04
CA PHE A 413 -10.90 -5.97 26.34
C PHE A 413 -11.00 -4.79 27.33
N ASP A 414 -9.97 -4.61 28.14
CA ASP A 414 -9.92 -3.58 29.20
C ASP A 414 -8.83 -2.54 28.91
N ASP A 415 -9.24 -1.40 28.36
CA ASP A 415 -8.34 -0.28 28.00
C ASP A 415 -7.76 0.45 29.22
N SER A 416 -8.17 0.12 30.44
CA SER A 416 -7.58 0.69 31.65
C SER A 416 -6.21 0.08 31.99
N CYS A 417 -5.85 -1.04 31.36
CA CYS A 417 -4.62 -1.77 31.56
C CYS A 417 -3.76 -1.81 30.29
N ALA A 418 -2.45 -1.97 30.45
CA ALA A 418 -1.53 -2.17 29.33
C ALA A 418 -1.73 -3.55 28.69
N TRP A 419 -2.07 -4.53 29.51
CA TRP A 419 -2.43 -5.86 29.06
C TRP A 419 -3.37 -6.56 30.06
N VAL A 420 -4.15 -7.52 29.57
CA VAL A 420 -5.02 -8.38 30.34
C VAL A 420 -4.77 -9.83 29.96
N GLY A 421 -4.38 -10.67 30.93
CA GLY A 421 -4.03 -12.05 30.64
C GLY A 421 -3.53 -12.78 31.89
N LYS A 422 -2.79 -13.86 31.67
CA LYS A 422 -2.20 -14.61 32.79
C LYS A 422 -0.69 -14.48 32.78
N MET A 423 -0.14 -14.05 33.90
CA MET A 423 1.29 -14.17 34.15
C MET A 423 1.58 -15.52 34.78
N GLU A 424 2.66 -16.15 34.34
CA GLU A 424 3.22 -17.32 35.02
C GLU A 424 4.75 -17.21 35.11
N LEU A 425 5.31 -17.98 36.04
CA LEU A 425 6.77 -18.15 36.12
C LEU A 425 7.18 -19.27 35.20
N HIS A 426 7.77 -18.92 34.08
CA HIS A 426 8.32 -19.88 33.13
C HIS A 426 9.62 -20.47 33.70
N ARG A 427 9.62 -21.77 33.90
CA ARG A 427 10.80 -22.53 34.32
C ARG A 427 11.51 -23.01 33.09
N ASN A 428 12.66 -22.41 32.78
CA ASN A 428 13.49 -22.96 31.72
C ASN A 428 14.16 -24.28 32.17
N ARG A 429 14.76 -25.04 31.23
CA ARG A 429 15.43 -26.33 31.49
C ARG A 429 16.58 -26.26 32.50
N TRP A 430 17.01 -25.05 32.87
CA TRP A 430 18.11 -24.76 33.78
C TRP A 430 17.67 -24.30 35.18
N ASN A 431 16.39 -24.43 35.51
CA ASN A 431 15.79 -24.04 36.79
C ASN A 431 15.72 -22.52 37.07
N TYR A 432 15.93 -21.66 36.07
CA TYR A 432 15.64 -20.25 36.21
C TYR A 432 14.16 -19.98 35.95
N TYR A 433 13.57 -19.14 36.76
CA TYR A 433 12.18 -18.72 36.64
C TYR A 433 12.16 -17.30 36.03
N LEU A 434 11.56 -17.16 34.89
CA LEU A 434 11.30 -15.89 34.23
C LEU A 434 9.78 -15.65 34.20
N PRO A 435 9.31 -14.50 34.70
CA PRO A 435 7.91 -14.17 34.54
C PRO A 435 7.59 -13.94 33.07
N ARG A 436 6.43 -14.42 32.62
CA ARG A 436 5.94 -14.19 31.28
C ARG A 436 4.44 -13.99 31.24
N VAL A 437 3.97 -13.20 30.30
CA VAL A 437 2.56 -13.18 29.90
C VAL A 437 2.31 -14.35 28.97
N LEU A 438 1.33 -15.19 29.30
CA LEU A 438 1.00 -16.34 28.45
C LEU A 438 0.39 -15.89 27.13
N PRO A 439 0.89 -16.39 25.98
CA PRO A 439 0.39 -16.00 24.66
C PRO A 439 -0.95 -16.66 24.31
N TYR A 440 -1.41 -17.64 25.08
CA TYR A 440 -2.59 -18.45 24.75
C TYR A 440 -3.85 -17.62 24.54
N ILE A 441 -4.06 -16.62 25.42
CA ILE A 441 -5.01 -15.53 25.24
C ILE A 441 -4.53 -14.32 26.07
N CYS A 442 -4.38 -13.16 25.41
CA CYS A 442 -3.93 -11.94 26.07
C CYS A 442 -4.42 -10.71 25.31
N TYR A 443 -5.01 -9.73 25.99
CA TYR A 443 -5.30 -8.42 25.42
C TYR A 443 -4.09 -7.50 25.54
N PHE A 444 -3.84 -6.72 24.50
CA PHE A 444 -2.83 -5.67 24.44
C PHE A 444 -3.47 -4.31 24.16
N ASN A 445 -3.30 -3.36 25.06
CA ASN A 445 -3.63 -1.96 24.86
C ASN A 445 -2.47 -1.28 24.10
N VAL A 446 -2.49 -1.39 22.79
CA VAL A 446 -1.40 -0.90 21.94
C VAL A 446 -1.19 0.61 22.06
N PRO A 447 -2.21 1.48 22.19
CA PRO A 447 -2.00 2.91 22.44
C PRO A 447 -1.14 3.18 23.67
N LEU A 448 -1.49 2.59 24.81
CA LEU A 448 -0.74 2.76 26.05
C LEU A 448 0.68 2.19 25.97
N LEU A 449 0.85 1.03 25.34
CA LEU A 449 2.16 0.41 25.14
C LEU A 449 3.07 1.28 24.26
N ARG A 450 2.53 1.86 23.20
CA ARG A 450 3.27 2.78 22.30
C ARG A 450 3.68 4.08 22.99
N GLU A 451 2.81 4.65 23.80
CA GLU A 451 3.10 5.86 24.58
C GLU A 451 4.35 5.67 25.45
N HIS A 452 4.54 4.45 25.96
CA HIS A 452 5.68 4.07 26.79
C HIS A 452 6.84 3.44 26.01
N GLY A 453 6.77 3.37 24.68
CA GLY A 453 7.82 2.82 23.82
C GLY A 453 8.00 1.30 23.97
N ILE A 454 6.94 0.58 24.37
CA ILE A 454 6.99 -0.87 24.58
C ILE A 454 6.59 -1.59 23.30
N ARG A 455 7.43 -2.56 22.93
CA ARG A 455 7.20 -3.51 21.84
C ARG A 455 7.16 -4.93 22.42
N TYR A 456 6.43 -5.81 21.72
CA TYR A 456 6.34 -7.22 22.14
C TYR A 456 7.65 -7.99 21.89
N PHE A 457 8.37 -7.63 20.81
CA PHE A 457 9.64 -8.20 20.44
C PHE A 457 10.79 -7.21 20.69
N ASN A 458 11.87 -7.71 21.31
CA ASN A 458 13.14 -6.99 21.41
C ASN A 458 14.29 -7.98 21.18
N GLY A 459 14.78 -8.03 19.94
CA GLY A 459 15.81 -8.98 19.52
C GLY A 459 17.12 -8.81 20.30
N GLU A 460 17.52 -7.58 20.62
CA GLU A 460 18.75 -7.33 21.37
C GLU A 460 18.65 -7.84 22.82
N LYS A 461 17.54 -7.58 23.49
CA LYS A 461 17.33 -8.01 24.87
C LYS A 461 17.13 -9.52 24.97
N MET A 462 16.29 -10.09 24.13
CA MET A 462 16.08 -11.54 24.06
C MET A 462 17.40 -12.28 23.81
N TRP A 463 18.25 -11.70 22.99
CA TRP A 463 19.55 -12.18 22.64
C TRP A 463 20.61 -11.94 23.73
N ALA A 464 20.69 -10.74 24.29
CA ALA A 464 21.69 -10.39 25.31
C ALA A 464 21.62 -11.31 26.54
N LEU A 465 20.43 -11.77 26.89
CA LEU A 465 20.26 -12.71 28.00
C LEU A 465 20.85 -14.08 27.66
N SER A 466 20.60 -14.61 26.46
CA SER A 466 21.14 -15.92 26.03
C SER A 466 22.65 -15.89 25.86
N HIS A 467 23.27 -14.72 25.59
CA HIS A 467 24.74 -14.55 25.51
C HIS A 467 25.40 -14.48 26.87
N ARG A 468 24.79 -13.78 27.81
CA ARG A 468 25.30 -13.65 29.17
C ARG A 468 25.13 -14.93 29.98
N HIS A 469 24.06 -15.63 29.67
CA HIS A 469 23.65 -16.87 30.32
C HIS A 469 23.18 -17.84 29.22
N PRO A 470 24.07 -18.61 28.58
CA PRO A 470 23.72 -19.50 27.45
C PRO A 470 22.61 -20.50 27.79
N ASP A 471 22.27 -20.60 29.05
CA ASP A 471 21.23 -21.46 29.60
C ASP A 471 19.91 -20.72 29.87
N MET A 472 19.87 -19.41 29.63
CA MET A 472 18.68 -18.59 29.80
C MET A 472 18.28 -17.96 28.48
N TRP A 473 17.04 -18.11 28.10
CA TRP A 473 16.44 -17.33 27.01
C TRP A 473 15.10 -16.78 27.44
N TYR A 474 14.70 -15.68 26.83
CA TYR A 474 13.34 -15.22 26.90
C TYR A 474 12.45 -16.09 26.00
N ASP A 475 11.46 -16.76 26.59
CA ASP A 475 10.37 -17.35 25.85
C ASP A 475 9.30 -16.29 25.51
N THR A 476 8.31 -16.68 24.72
CA THR A 476 7.18 -15.83 24.32
C THR A 476 6.56 -15.14 25.55
N GLY A 477 6.47 -13.81 25.50
CA GLY A 477 5.90 -12.96 26.54
C GLY A 477 6.82 -12.61 27.73
N CYS A 478 8.05 -13.17 27.84
CA CYS A 478 8.99 -12.82 28.92
C CYS A 478 9.49 -11.38 28.83
N TRP A 479 10.05 -11.00 27.68
CA TRP A 479 10.51 -9.62 27.47
C TRP A 479 9.37 -8.61 27.63
N PHE A 480 8.21 -8.91 27.07
CA PHE A 480 7.04 -8.03 27.14
C PHE A 480 6.61 -7.77 28.59
N TYR A 481 6.55 -8.82 29.42
CA TYR A 481 6.25 -8.68 30.84
C TYR A 481 7.29 -7.79 31.55
N GLU A 482 8.59 -8.07 31.35
CA GLU A 482 9.66 -7.28 31.96
C GLU A 482 9.57 -5.81 31.58
N ALA A 483 9.36 -5.50 30.31
CA ALA A 483 9.25 -4.13 29.81
C ALA A 483 8.05 -3.37 30.39
N CYS A 484 6.88 -4.02 30.55
CA CYS A 484 5.71 -3.43 31.21
C CYS A 484 5.98 -3.20 32.70
N HIS A 485 6.56 -4.19 33.36
CA HIS A 485 6.84 -4.14 34.80
C HIS A 485 7.88 -3.05 35.16
N GLU A 486 8.95 -2.91 34.38
CA GLU A 486 9.95 -1.84 34.54
C GLU A 486 9.33 -0.43 34.45
N LYS A 487 8.29 -0.27 33.66
CA LYS A 487 7.54 0.98 33.49
C LYS A 487 6.39 1.13 34.48
N SER A 488 6.17 0.14 35.33
CA SER A 488 5.03 0.10 36.28
C SER A 488 3.68 0.36 35.61
N LEU A 489 3.48 -0.20 34.44
CA LEU A 489 2.21 -0.06 33.73
C LEU A 489 1.10 -0.85 34.41
N PRO A 490 -0.16 -0.36 34.35
CA PRO A 490 -1.29 -1.10 34.90
C PRO A 490 -1.49 -2.42 34.15
N GLU A 491 -1.65 -3.51 34.90
CA GLU A 491 -1.83 -4.86 34.37
C GLU A 491 -3.01 -5.55 35.08
N ASN A 492 -3.74 -6.39 34.34
CA ASN A 492 -4.84 -7.15 34.88
C ASN A 492 -4.60 -8.66 34.72
N HIS A 493 -4.38 -9.32 35.83
CA HIS A 493 -4.13 -10.76 35.89
C HIS A 493 -5.44 -11.53 36.00
N VAL A 494 -5.78 -12.30 35.00
CA VAL A 494 -6.99 -13.12 34.97
C VAL A 494 -6.66 -14.61 34.96
N ASN A 495 -7.56 -15.42 35.46
CA ASN A 495 -7.47 -16.87 35.29
C ASN A 495 -7.97 -17.24 33.90
N ILE A 496 -7.08 -17.31 32.92
CA ILE A 496 -7.44 -17.61 31.51
C ILE A 496 -8.15 -18.95 31.35
N ASN A 497 -7.96 -19.91 32.32
CA ASN A 497 -8.66 -21.19 32.26
C ASN A 497 -10.17 -21.04 32.48
N ASP A 498 -10.67 -19.90 32.97
CA ASP A 498 -12.10 -19.64 33.06
C ASP A 498 -12.69 -19.35 31.66
N TYR A 499 -11.90 -18.81 30.76
CA TYR A 499 -12.30 -18.39 29.41
C TYR A 499 -11.99 -19.41 28.30
N ILE A 500 -10.91 -20.18 28.45
CA ILE A 500 -10.39 -21.04 27.40
C ILE A 500 -10.00 -22.44 27.88
N LEU A 501 -9.93 -23.34 26.90
CA LEU A 501 -9.18 -24.60 26.98
C LEU A 501 -8.02 -24.52 26.01
N HIS A 502 -6.85 -25.03 26.40
CA HIS A 502 -5.64 -25.03 25.59
C HIS A 502 -5.10 -26.46 25.45
N LEU A 503 -4.78 -26.87 24.22
CA LEU A 503 -4.29 -28.23 23.89
C LEU A 503 -2.89 -28.52 24.47
N LYS A 504 -2.12 -27.47 24.78
CA LYS A 504 -0.77 -27.56 25.34
C LYS A 504 0.22 -28.16 24.33
N HIS A 505 0.88 -29.27 24.70
CA HIS A 505 1.98 -29.86 23.89
C HIS A 505 1.51 -30.71 22.71
N GLY A 506 0.20 -30.96 22.58
CA GLY A 506 -0.37 -31.81 21.53
C GLY A 506 -0.53 -31.14 20.17
N SER A 507 -0.30 -29.82 20.07
CA SER A 507 -0.55 -29.03 18.83
C SER A 507 0.27 -29.48 17.60
N TRP A 508 1.32 -30.26 17.81
CA TRP A 508 2.14 -30.83 16.71
C TRP A 508 1.83 -32.30 16.40
N ASN A 509 0.86 -32.90 17.11
CA ASN A 509 0.46 -34.30 16.95
C ASN A 509 -0.97 -34.40 16.42
N ALA A 510 -1.13 -34.77 15.15
CA ALA A 510 -2.44 -34.82 14.49
C ALA A 510 -3.45 -35.75 15.20
N THR A 511 -3.00 -36.86 15.79
CA THR A 511 -3.88 -37.79 16.54
C THR A 511 -4.37 -37.13 17.82
N GLU A 512 -3.49 -36.48 18.58
CA GLU A 512 -3.86 -35.76 19.80
C GLU A 512 -4.80 -34.58 19.51
N GLN A 513 -4.58 -33.89 18.37
CA GLN A 513 -5.48 -32.83 17.92
C GLN A 513 -6.89 -33.37 17.65
N ASP A 514 -7.02 -34.46 16.90
CA ASP A 514 -8.30 -35.04 16.54
C ASP A 514 -9.05 -35.57 17.78
N GLU A 515 -8.36 -36.26 18.70
CA GLU A 515 -8.92 -36.73 19.97
C GLU A 515 -9.37 -35.56 20.85
N TRP A 516 -8.56 -34.51 20.97
CA TRP A 516 -8.88 -33.33 21.76
C TRP A 516 -10.08 -32.55 21.20
N LEU A 517 -10.12 -32.34 19.90
CA LEU A 517 -11.23 -31.68 19.22
C LEU A 517 -12.53 -32.47 19.34
N GLU A 518 -12.48 -33.78 19.25
CA GLU A 518 -13.67 -34.62 19.43
C GLU A 518 -14.15 -34.62 20.87
N ALA A 519 -13.24 -34.62 21.84
CA ALA A 519 -13.57 -34.55 23.27
C ALA A 519 -14.25 -33.24 23.71
N HIS A 520 -14.03 -32.15 22.94
CA HIS A 520 -14.58 -30.82 23.23
C HIS A 520 -15.47 -30.30 22.10
N ARG A 521 -16.11 -31.21 21.38
CA ARG A 521 -16.93 -30.93 20.19
C ARG A 521 -18.08 -29.94 20.46
N ASP A 522 -18.60 -29.92 21.66
CA ASP A 522 -19.68 -29.04 22.14
C ASP A 522 -19.30 -27.55 22.15
N LEU A 523 -18.02 -27.23 22.19
CA LEU A 523 -17.56 -25.85 22.21
C LEU A 523 -17.48 -25.21 20.79
N TRP A 524 -17.30 -26.03 19.74
CA TRP A 524 -16.98 -25.49 18.41
C TRP A 524 -17.85 -26.03 17.26
N LYS A 525 -18.74 -26.98 17.49
CA LYS A 525 -19.76 -27.44 16.54
C LYS A 525 -21.14 -26.91 16.89
#